data_99e360d6892054480165bd97c0be92ff
#
_entry.id   99e360d6892054480165bd97c0be92ff
#
_cell.length_a   1.000
_cell.length_b   1.000
_cell.length_c   1.000
_cell.angle_alpha   90.00
_cell.angle_beta   90.00
_cell.angle_gamma   90.00
#
_symmetry.space_group_name_H-M   'P 1'
#
loop_
_entity.id
_entity.type
_entity.pdbx_description
1 polymer ?
#
loop_
_entity_poly.entity_id
_entity_poly.type
_entity_poly.pdbx_seq_one_letter_code
_entity_poly.pdbx_strand_id
1 'polypeptide(L)'
;MQNLEVSRVKIPFIFEENNDFPIVILKLVFRNCGRSYDEIAGLAKMFARILNEGVDDNFFKELEFKAVNLEASSGFESLEINLSCLKENFEFALKHLENLLLNPRFEEKILEKLKINALGELASKNSDFDYLAKNLLNSEIFECKEFQSPNDGDEKSIKQ
;
A
#
# COMPACT_ATOMS: atom_id res chain seq x y z
N MET A 1 2.48 -18.58 -17.24
CA MET A 1 1.54 -17.98 -16.26
C MET A 1 0.63 -19.10 -15.80
N GLN A 2 0.65 -19.40 -14.52
CA GLN A 2 -0.20 -20.44 -13.92
C GLN A 2 -1.39 -19.73 -13.26
N ASN A 3 -2.47 -20.48 -12.99
CA ASN A 3 -3.61 -19.96 -12.22
C ASN A 3 -3.77 -20.80 -10.96
N LEU A 4 -3.91 -20.15 -9.83
CA LEU A 4 -4.39 -20.74 -8.60
C LEU A 4 -5.91 -20.64 -8.59
N GLU A 5 -6.59 -21.74 -8.31
CA GLU A 5 -8.05 -21.71 -8.17
C GLU A 5 -8.41 -21.78 -6.69
N VAL A 6 -8.97 -20.69 -6.17
CA VAL A 6 -9.40 -20.57 -4.77
C VAL A 6 -10.87 -20.19 -4.75
N SER A 7 -11.73 -21.06 -4.17
CA SER A 7 -13.17 -20.81 -4.05
C SER A 7 -13.85 -20.40 -5.36
N ARG A 8 -13.49 -21.05 -6.48
CA ARG A 8 -13.94 -20.77 -7.86
C ARG A 8 -13.42 -19.47 -8.48
N VAL A 9 -12.50 -18.79 -7.81
CA VAL A 9 -11.80 -17.61 -8.35
C VAL A 9 -10.45 -18.05 -8.90
N LYS A 10 -10.16 -17.68 -10.15
CA LYS A 10 -8.85 -17.94 -10.77
C LYS A 10 -7.95 -16.74 -10.51
N ILE A 11 -6.90 -16.96 -9.73
CA ILE A 11 -5.90 -15.96 -9.40
C ILE A 11 -4.67 -16.22 -10.28
N PRO A 12 -4.27 -15.27 -11.13
CA PRO A 12 -3.04 -15.40 -11.89
C PRO A 12 -1.84 -15.51 -10.96
N PHE A 13 -0.99 -16.50 -11.20
CA PHE A 13 0.20 -16.75 -10.39
C PHE A 13 1.43 -16.82 -11.29
N ILE A 14 2.45 -16.06 -10.93
CA ILE A 14 3.76 -16.10 -11.58
C ILE A 14 4.76 -16.54 -10.53
N PHE A 15 5.50 -17.60 -10.83
CA PHE A 15 6.55 -18.11 -9.97
C PHE A 15 7.83 -18.21 -10.77
N GLU A 16 8.92 -17.72 -10.19
CA GLU A 16 10.28 -17.84 -10.67
C GLU A 16 11.15 -18.36 -9.54
N GLU A 17 11.87 -19.43 -9.79
CA GLU A 17 12.81 -20.01 -8.86
C GLU A 17 14.21 -19.47 -9.13
N ASN A 18 14.81 -18.86 -8.10
CA ASN A 18 16.21 -18.45 -8.09
C ASN A 18 16.84 -18.92 -6.78
N ASN A 19 17.90 -19.71 -6.88
CA ASN A 19 18.58 -20.30 -5.74
C ASN A 19 19.91 -19.62 -5.39
N ASP A 20 20.24 -18.48 -6.03
CA ASP A 20 21.48 -17.75 -5.75
C ASP A 20 21.48 -17.15 -4.34
N PHE A 21 20.29 -16.80 -3.82
CA PHE A 21 20.10 -16.24 -2.48
C PHE A 21 18.96 -16.95 -1.75
N PRO A 22 19.08 -17.18 -0.44
CA PRO A 22 18.03 -17.81 0.37
C PRO A 22 16.90 -16.80 0.73
N ILE A 23 16.40 -16.05 -0.25
CA ILE A 23 15.39 -15.01 -0.07
C ILE A 23 14.12 -15.42 -0.81
N VAL A 24 12.97 -15.19 -0.16
CA VAL A 24 11.66 -15.32 -0.79
C VAL A 24 11.05 -13.93 -0.90
N ILE A 25 10.53 -13.61 -2.08
CA ILE A 25 9.76 -12.40 -2.34
C ILE A 25 8.36 -12.82 -2.80
N LEU A 26 7.35 -12.34 -2.10
CA LEU A 26 5.95 -12.52 -2.47
C LEU A 26 5.32 -11.15 -2.70
N LYS A 27 4.70 -10.97 -3.86
CA LYS A 27 3.97 -9.75 -4.19
C LYS A 27 2.51 -10.08 -4.46
N LEU A 28 1.61 -9.49 -3.69
CA LEU A 28 0.18 -9.51 -3.93
C LEU A 28 -0.22 -8.22 -4.65
N VAL A 29 -0.95 -8.33 -5.75
CA VAL A 29 -1.42 -7.19 -6.55
C VAL A 29 -2.95 -7.23 -6.62
N PHE A 30 -3.59 -6.26 -5.98
CA PHE A 30 -5.03 -6.06 -6.02
C PHE A 30 -5.33 -5.03 -7.12
N ARG A 31 -5.84 -5.50 -8.26
CA ARG A 31 -6.20 -4.65 -9.38
C ARG A 31 -7.48 -3.87 -9.09
N ASN A 32 -7.63 -2.72 -9.73
CA ASN A 32 -8.78 -1.83 -9.56
C ASN A 32 -8.95 -1.31 -8.10
N CYS A 33 -7.85 -1.21 -7.39
CA CYS A 33 -7.77 -0.72 -6.01
C CYS A 33 -6.72 0.38 -5.85
N GLY A 34 -6.29 1.00 -6.95
CA GLY A 34 -5.37 2.14 -6.95
C GLY A 34 -6.11 3.47 -6.99
N ARG A 35 -5.35 4.56 -6.97
CA ARG A 35 -5.88 5.93 -6.90
C ARG A 35 -6.83 6.32 -8.04
N SER A 36 -6.74 5.68 -9.20
CA SER A 36 -7.66 5.93 -10.33
C SER A 36 -9.09 5.44 -10.06
N TYR A 37 -9.28 4.66 -9.01
CA TYR A 37 -10.58 4.16 -8.56
C TYR A 37 -11.04 4.83 -7.26
N ASP A 38 -10.27 5.80 -6.75
CA ASP A 38 -10.60 6.52 -5.53
C ASP A 38 -11.82 7.43 -5.73
N GLU A 39 -12.89 7.21 -4.97
CA GLU A 39 -14.02 8.14 -4.88
C GLU A 39 -13.63 9.41 -4.08
N ILE A 40 -12.72 9.25 -3.13
CA ILE A 40 -12.12 10.32 -2.33
C ILE A 40 -10.62 10.31 -2.61
N ALA A 41 -10.07 11.40 -3.13
CA ALA A 41 -8.65 11.49 -3.48
C ALA A 41 -7.74 11.10 -2.31
N GLY A 42 -6.84 10.13 -2.54
CA GLY A 42 -5.91 9.62 -1.54
C GLY A 42 -6.41 8.46 -0.68
N LEU A 43 -7.63 7.94 -0.93
CA LEU A 43 -8.22 6.84 -0.16
C LEU A 43 -7.37 5.57 -0.24
N ALA A 44 -6.96 5.15 -1.43
CA ALA A 44 -6.10 3.98 -1.62
C ALA A 44 -4.77 4.11 -0.87
N LYS A 45 -4.20 5.31 -0.85
CA LYS A 45 -2.97 5.59 -0.10
C LYS A 45 -3.19 5.53 1.41
N MET A 46 -4.29 6.08 1.90
CA MET A 46 -4.63 6.02 3.32
C MET A 46 -4.88 4.58 3.76
N PHE A 47 -5.55 3.77 2.93
CA PHE A 47 -5.74 2.35 3.20
C PHE A 47 -4.41 1.59 3.28
N ALA A 48 -3.48 1.82 2.35
CA ALA A 48 -2.14 1.24 2.41
C ALA A 48 -1.40 1.64 3.70
N ARG A 49 -1.53 2.89 4.15
CA ARG A 49 -0.95 3.36 5.43
C ARG A 49 -1.54 2.64 6.63
N ILE A 50 -2.86 2.38 6.64
CA ILE A 50 -3.51 1.62 7.71
C ILE A 50 -2.95 0.20 7.77
N LEU A 51 -2.76 -0.46 6.63
CA LEU A 51 -2.15 -1.79 6.59
C LEU A 51 -0.71 -1.78 7.15
N ASN A 52 0.03 -0.70 6.92
CA ASN A 52 1.38 -0.53 7.47
C ASN A 52 1.42 -0.18 8.97
N GLU A 53 0.28 -0.02 9.65
CA GLU A 53 0.20 0.05 11.11
C GLU A 53 0.04 -1.35 11.75
N GLY A 54 -0.13 -2.41 10.92
CA GLY A 54 -0.22 -3.81 11.37
C GLY A 54 -1.55 -4.17 11.99
N VAL A 55 -1.54 -5.18 12.85
CA VAL A 55 -2.71 -5.66 13.61
C VAL A 55 -2.68 -5.22 15.07
N ASP A 56 -1.47 -5.00 15.61
CA ASP A 56 -1.22 -4.52 16.97
C ASP A 56 0.16 -3.83 17.07
N ASP A 57 0.50 -3.34 18.27
CA ASP A 57 1.74 -2.58 18.52
C ASP A 57 3.04 -3.43 18.45
N ASN A 58 2.93 -4.75 18.43
CA ASN A 58 4.07 -5.67 18.37
C ASN A 58 4.25 -6.28 16.97
N PHE A 59 3.26 -6.19 16.11
CA PHE A 59 3.24 -6.83 14.80
C PHE A 59 4.53 -6.61 14.00
N PHE A 60 4.94 -5.37 13.80
CA PHE A 60 6.16 -5.08 13.03
C PHE A 60 7.44 -5.40 13.80
N LYS A 61 7.45 -5.33 15.12
CA LYS A 61 8.60 -5.75 15.94
C LYS A 61 8.88 -7.25 15.80
N GLU A 62 7.83 -8.06 15.74
CA GLU A 62 7.95 -9.51 15.51
C GLU A 62 8.49 -9.82 14.11
N LEU A 63 8.03 -9.09 13.09
CA LEU A 63 8.53 -9.20 11.74
C LEU A 63 10.01 -8.77 11.63
N GLU A 64 10.37 -7.62 12.21
CA GLU A 64 11.75 -7.11 12.25
C GLU A 64 12.71 -8.10 12.93
N PHE A 65 12.29 -8.69 14.05
CA PHE A 65 13.09 -9.69 14.76
C PHE A 65 13.44 -10.90 13.89
N LYS A 66 12.60 -11.22 12.92
CA LYS A 66 12.79 -12.31 11.95
C LYS A 66 13.31 -11.83 10.59
N ALA A 67 13.74 -10.56 10.48
CA ALA A 67 14.14 -9.96 9.21
C ALA A 67 13.10 -10.17 8.09
N VAL A 68 11.82 -10.03 8.42
CA VAL A 68 10.71 -10.05 7.48
C VAL A 68 10.32 -8.60 7.18
N ASN A 69 10.34 -8.24 5.90
CA ASN A 69 9.80 -6.98 5.43
C ASN A 69 8.40 -7.22 4.84
N LEU A 70 7.42 -6.51 5.35
CA LEU A 70 6.03 -6.55 4.87
C LEU A 70 5.53 -5.12 4.73
N GLU A 71 5.18 -4.72 3.50
CA GLU A 71 4.81 -3.36 3.18
C GLU A 71 3.63 -3.33 2.21
N ALA A 72 2.64 -2.50 2.50
CA ALA A 72 1.55 -2.17 1.59
C ALA A 72 1.80 -0.81 0.92
N SER A 73 1.52 -0.72 -0.37
CA SER A 73 1.63 0.51 -1.15
C SER A 73 0.49 0.63 -2.15
N SER A 74 0.10 1.86 -2.47
CA SER A 74 -0.90 2.14 -3.51
C SER A 74 -0.25 2.73 -4.74
N GLY A 75 -0.57 2.17 -5.90
CA GLY A 75 -0.20 2.67 -7.22
C GLY A 75 -1.33 3.44 -7.90
N PHE A 76 -1.21 3.62 -9.22
CA PHE A 76 -2.26 4.25 -10.02
C PHE A 76 -3.48 3.34 -10.15
N GLU A 77 -3.30 2.06 -10.52
CA GLU A 77 -4.38 1.11 -10.78
C GLU A 77 -4.50 0.00 -9.73
N SER A 78 -3.51 -0.15 -8.85
CA SER A 78 -3.41 -1.30 -7.95
C SER A 78 -3.01 -0.89 -6.53
N LEU A 79 -3.45 -1.71 -5.58
CA LEU A 79 -2.86 -1.81 -4.26
C LEU A 79 -1.91 -3.02 -4.28
N GLU A 80 -0.73 -2.87 -3.70
CA GLU A 80 0.29 -3.90 -3.68
C GLU A 80 0.71 -4.19 -2.23
N ILE A 81 0.89 -5.46 -1.91
CA ILE A 81 1.50 -5.89 -0.66
C ILE A 81 2.75 -6.69 -1.02
N ASN A 82 3.90 -6.21 -0.56
CA ASN A 82 5.19 -6.81 -0.78
C ASN A 82 5.67 -7.46 0.52
N LEU A 83 6.01 -8.73 0.45
CA LEU A 83 6.62 -9.49 1.53
C LEU A 83 7.97 -10.00 1.06
N SER A 84 9.01 -9.76 1.84
CA SER A 84 10.33 -10.33 1.61
C SER A 84 10.94 -10.84 2.90
N CYS A 85 11.54 -12.01 2.86
CA CYS A 85 12.16 -12.65 4.02
C CYS A 85 13.17 -13.71 3.63
N LEU A 86 13.93 -14.21 4.59
CA LEU A 86 14.70 -15.43 4.42
C LEU A 86 13.77 -16.65 4.25
N LYS A 87 14.19 -17.62 3.44
CA LYS A 87 13.42 -18.84 3.13
C LYS A 87 12.95 -19.57 4.39
N GLU A 88 13.78 -19.63 5.42
CA GLU A 88 13.46 -20.27 6.70
C GLU A 88 12.35 -19.58 7.49
N ASN A 89 12.13 -18.28 7.25
CA ASN A 89 11.11 -17.47 7.93
C ASN A 89 9.82 -17.33 7.11
N PHE A 90 9.72 -17.97 5.94
CA PHE A 90 8.60 -17.76 5.01
C PHE A 90 7.25 -18.19 5.58
N GLU A 91 7.18 -19.33 6.27
CA GLU A 91 5.92 -19.76 6.91
C GLU A 91 5.45 -18.79 8.01
N PHE A 92 6.40 -18.28 8.79
CA PHE A 92 6.11 -17.25 9.80
C PHE A 92 5.59 -15.98 9.13
N ALA A 93 6.25 -15.53 8.06
CA ALA A 93 5.86 -14.35 7.30
C ALA A 93 4.47 -14.48 6.67
N LEU A 94 4.13 -15.66 6.10
CA LEU A 94 2.81 -15.93 5.54
C LEU A 94 1.69 -15.87 6.58
N LYS A 95 1.91 -16.39 7.80
CA LYS A 95 0.93 -16.29 8.88
C LYS A 95 0.66 -14.85 9.30
N HIS A 96 1.70 -14.02 9.33
CA HIS A 96 1.55 -12.59 9.63
C HIS A 96 0.84 -11.85 8.50
N LEU A 97 1.15 -12.17 7.25
CA LEU A 97 0.43 -11.62 6.09
C LEU A 97 -1.06 -12.00 6.13
N GLU A 98 -1.38 -13.26 6.39
CA GLU A 98 -2.75 -13.73 6.56
C GLU A 98 -3.47 -12.97 7.68
N ASN A 99 -2.83 -12.84 8.84
CA ASN A 99 -3.39 -12.09 9.97
C ASN A 99 -3.63 -10.62 9.61
N LEU A 100 -2.69 -9.97 8.93
CA LEU A 100 -2.85 -8.59 8.47
C LEU A 100 -4.06 -8.43 7.54
N LEU A 101 -4.25 -9.37 6.61
CA LEU A 101 -5.37 -9.31 5.66
C LEU A 101 -6.73 -9.58 6.31
N LEU A 102 -6.78 -10.43 7.34
CA LEU A 102 -8.02 -10.79 8.02
C LEU A 102 -8.39 -9.82 9.14
N ASN A 103 -7.41 -9.23 9.80
CA ASN A 103 -7.59 -8.42 11.01
C ASN A 103 -6.82 -7.09 10.95
N PRO A 104 -6.97 -6.28 9.90
CA PRO A 104 -6.30 -4.98 9.83
C PRO A 104 -6.81 -4.06 10.93
N ARG A 105 -5.94 -3.19 11.44
CA ARG A 105 -6.23 -2.32 12.59
C ARG A 105 -6.94 -1.03 12.17
N PHE A 106 -8.27 -1.10 12.01
CA PHE A 106 -9.13 0.05 11.70
C PHE A 106 -9.59 0.79 12.97
N GLU A 107 -8.64 1.30 13.76
CA GLU A 107 -8.94 2.10 14.93
C GLU A 107 -9.00 3.59 14.57
N GLU A 108 -10.03 4.30 15.05
CA GLU A 108 -10.20 5.73 14.84
C GLU A 108 -8.96 6.54 15.25
N LYS A 109 -8.35 6.19 16.38
CA LYS A 109 -7.11 6.82 16.88
C LYS A 109 -5.96 6.71 15.89
N ILE A 110 -5.83 5.56 15.21
CA ILE A 110 -4.80 5.34 14.20
C ILE A 110 -5.10 6.16 12.96
N LEU A 111 -6.34 6.14 12.50
CA LEU A 111 -6.76 6.94 11.36
C LEU A 111 -6.48 8.43 11.58
N GLU A 112 -6.82 8.97 12.76
CA GLU A 112 -6.55 10.38 13.09
C GLU A 112 -5.04 10.69 13.12
N LYS A 113 -4.21 9.80 13.68
CA LYS A 113 -2.75 9.92 13.62
C LYS A 113 -2.26 9.98 12.16
N LEU A 114 -2.76 9.09 11.30
CA LEU A 114 -2.37 9.01 9.89
C LEU A 114 -2.83 10.24 9.10
N LYS A 115 -4.03 10.78 9.39
CA LYS A 115 -4.50 12.03 8.81
C LYS A 115 -3.60 13.21 9.18
N ILE A 116 -3.21 13.33 10.46
CA ILE A 116 -2.29 14.38 10.91
C ILE A 116 -0.95 14.28 10.18
N ASN A 117 -0.39 13.08 10.06
CA ASN A 117 0.85 12.84 9.35
C ASN A 117 0.73 13.20 7.85
N ALA A 118 -0.37 12.78 7.21
CA ALA A 118 -0.64 13.09 5.81
C ALA A 118 -0.77 14.60 5.55
N LEU A 119 -1.44 15.33 6.44
CA LEU A 119 -1.54 16.79 6.37
C LEU A 119 -0.18 17.47 6.54
N GLY A 120 0.66 16.96 7.45
CA GLY A 120 2.04 17.44 7.64
C GLY A 120 2.91 17.23 6.40
N GLU A 121 2.83 16.03 5.78
CA GLU A 121 3.52 15.75 4.52
C GLU A 121 3.02 16.65 3.38
N LEU A 122 1.71 16.85 3.29
CA LEU A 122 1.12 17.73 2.27
C LEU A 122 1.58 19.18 2.44
N ALA A 123 1.63 19.68 3.67
CA ALA A 123 2.15 21.02 3.97
C ALA A 123 3.62 21.17 3.55
N SER A 124 4.45 20.16 3.79
CA SER A 124 5.84 20.13 3.34
C SER A 124 5.94 20.14 1.80
N LYS A 125 5.14 19.30 1.11
CA LYS A 125 5.10 19.24 -0.36
C LYS A 125 4.60 20.53 -0.99
N ASN A 126 3.70 21.26 -0.35
CA ASN A 126 3.21 22.55 -0.82
C ASN A 126 4.30 23.66 -0.76
N SER A 127 5.43 23.40 -0.11
CA SER A 127 6.62 24.26 -0.14
C SER A 127 7.62 23.83 -1.23
N ASP A 128 7.37 22.73 -1.93
CA ASP A 128 8.19 22.22 -3.03
C ASP A 128 7.64 22.72 -4.37
N PHE A 129 8.39 23.60 -5.03
CA PHE A 129 8.00 24.19 -6.32
C PHE A 129 7.91 23.17 -7.44
N ASP A 130 8.73 22.12 -7.45
CA ASP A 130 8.69 21.08 -8.47
C ASP A 130 7.42 20.24 -8.31
N TYR A 131 7.01 19.92 -7.07
CA TYR A 131 5.76 19.26 -6.79
C TYR A 131 4.54 20.07 -7.24
N LEU A 132 4.53 21.38 -6.93
CA LEU A 132 3.44 22.29 -7.33
C LEU A 132 3.37 22.44 -8.84
N ALA A 133 4.50 22.63 -9.51
CA ALA A 133 4.56 22.76 -10.96
C ALA A 133 4.07 21.50 -11.66
N LYS A 134 4.46 20.31 -11.15
CA LYS A 134 3.99 19.02 -11.70
C LYS A 134 2.48 18.83 -11.53
N ASN A 135 1.93 19.16 -10.37
CA ASN A 135 0.49 19.04 -10.13
C ASN A 135 -0.30 20.01 -11.01
N LEU A 136 0.18 21.26 -11.14
CA LEU A 136 -0.43 22.25 -12.03
C LEU A 136 -0.38 21.78 -13.49
N LEU A 137 0.77 21.27 -13.94
CA LEU A 137 0.92 20.72 -15.27
C LEU A 137 -0.07 19.57 -15.53
N ASN A 138 -0.19 18.64 -14.60
CA ASN A 138 -1.12 17.52 -14.70
C ASN A 138 -2.58 18.00 -14.79
N SER A 139 -2.97 19.02 -14.02
CA SER A 139 -4.31 19.58 -14.06
C SER A 139 -4.66 20.26 -15.38
N GLU A 140 -3.66 20.78 -16.12
CA GLU A 140 -3.85 21.45 -17.42
C GLU A 140 -3.77 20.50 -18.60
N ILE A 141 -2.92 19.46 -18.53
CA ILE A 141 -2.68 18.56 -19.67
C ILE A 141 -3.71 17.43 -19.75
N PHE A 142 -4.10 16.87 -18.59
CA PHE A 142 -4.99 15.72 -18.58
C PHE A 142 -6.47 16.13 -18.48
N GLU A 143 -7.31 15.56 -19.33
CA GLU A 143 -8.76 15.73 -19.28
C GLU A 143 -9.40 14.82 -18.20
N CYS A 144 -8.78 13.65 -17.94
CA CYS A 144 -9.27 12.68 -16.97
C CYS A 144 -8.91 13.11 -15.55
N LYS A 145 -9.91 13.21 -14.67
CA LYS A 145 -9.76 13.64 -13.27
C LYS A 145 -8.77 12.76 -12.48
N GLU A 146 -8.71 11.49 -12.80
CA GLU A 146 -7.83 10.51 -12.16
C GLU A 146 -6.34 10.85 -12.35
N PHE A 147 -5.98 11.48 -13.48
CA PHE A 147 -4.62 11.96 -13.74
C PHE A 147 -4.36 13.35 -13.19
N GLN A 148 -5.40 14.16 -13.02
CA GLN A 148 -5.30 15.51 -12.45
C GLN A 148 -5.10 15.46 -10.93
N SER A 149 -5.74 14.48 -10.26
CA SER A 149 -5.72 14.39 -8.79
C SER A 149 -4.34 14.01 -8.26
N PRO A 150 -3.81 14.69 -7.23
CA PRO A 150 -2.56 14.32 -6.59
C PRO A 150 -2.68 12.97 -5.89
N ASN A 151 -1.60 12.19 -5.90
CA ASN A 151 -1.56 10.86 -5.26
C ASN A 151 -1.87 10.86 -3.77
N ASP A 152 -1.56 11.97 -3.13
CA ASP A 152 -1.64 12.11 -1.67
C ASP A 152 -3.02 12.58 -1.20
N GLY A 153 -3.93 12.86 -2.15
CA GLY A 153 -5.14 13.60 -1.85
C GLY A 153 -4.88 15.09 -1.65
N ASP A 154 -5.89 15.81 -1.24
CA ASP A 154 -5.83 17.21 -0.84
C ASP A 154 -6.24 17.38 0.63
N GLU A 155 -6.10 18.60 1.16
CA GLU A 155 -6.45 18.91 2.55
C GLU A 155 -7.90 18.57 2.89
N LYS A 156 -8.82 18.77 1.93
CA LYS A 156 -10.25 18.53 2.11
C LYS A 156 -10.55 17.02 2.15
N SER A 157 -9.97 16.26 1.23
CA SER A 157 -10.16 14.81 1.15
C SER A 157 -9.56 14.08 2.37
N ILE A 158 -8.39 14.52 2.86
CA ILE A 158 -7.75 13.92 4.04
C ILE A 158 -8.55 14.18 5.33
N LYS A 159 -9.21 15.34 5.45
CA LYS A 159 -10.03 15.67 6.62
C LYS A 159 -11.41 14.99 6.64
N GLN A 160 -11.83 14.42 5.54
CA GLN A 160 -13.10 13.73 5.39
C GLN A 160 -13.06 12.30 5.96
#